data_a981b99cf0db7e56a3a70b48e1ba041f
#
_entry.id   a981b99cf0db7e56a3a70b48e1ba041f
#
_cell.length_a   1.000
_cell.length_b   1.000
_cell.length_c   1.000
_cell.angle_alpha   90.00
_cell.angle_beta   90.00
_cell.angle_gamma   90.00
#
_symmetry.space_group_name_H-M   'P 1'
#
loop_
_entity.id
_entity.type
_entity.pdbx_description
1 polymer ?
#
loop_
_entity_poly.entity_id
_entity_poly.type
_entity_poly.pdbx_seq_one_letter_code
_entity_poly.pdbx_strand_id
1 'polypeptide(L)'
;GMFDTLLKEDQIITAVRFPIPKRAAYMKFPNPASRYAIVGVLVAETPSGVRVAVTGAASCVFRAQTMEVALENEFTADAIALLTLDSTEFNEDIHASAEYRGHLVNVMARRAVSAII
;
A
#
# COMPACT_ATOMS: atom_id res chain seq x y z
N GLY A 1 -12.89 10.40 -1.31
CA GLY A 1 -13.16 9.94 -2.68
C GLY A 1 -11.98 10.16 -3.60
N MET A 2 -12.12 9.71 -4.83
CA MET A 2 -11.09 9.91 -5.85
C MET A 2 -10.90 11.39 -6.12
N PHE A 3 -9.63 11.85 -6.14
CA PHE A 3 -9.24 13.27 -6.29
C PHE A 3 -9.69 14.21 -5.18
N ASP A 4 -10.24 13.69 -4.09
CA ASP A 4 -10.61 14.49 -2.93
C ASP A 4 -9.47 14.62 -1.93
N THR A 5 -9.51 15.67 -1.12
CA THR A 5 -8.64 15.87 0.03
C THR A 5 -9.46 16.15 1.28
N LEU A 6 -8.85 16.08 2.46
CA LEU A 6 -9.44 16.50 3.71
C LEU A 6 -9.29 18.00 3.98
N LEU A 7 -8.63 18.73 3.06
CA LEU A 7 -8.46 20.17 3.15
C LEU A 7 -9.79 20.88 2.91
N LYS A 8 -10.05 21.92 3.71
CA LYS A 8 -11.12 22.88 3.47
C LYS A 8 -10.65 23.96 2.49
N GLU A 9 -11.59 24.72 1.92
CA GLU A 9 -11.32 25.74 0.90
C GLU A 9 -10.29 26.80 1.34
N ASP A 10 -10.24 27.11 2.63
CA ASP A 10 -9.35 28.11 3.21
C ASP A 10 -8.06 27.54 3.83
N GLN A 11 -7.75 26.27 3.57
CA GLN A 11 -6.60 25.58 4.15
C GLN A 11 -5.54 25.27 3.11
N ILE A 12 -4.27 25.37 3.53
CA ILE A 12 -3.11 24.93 2.75
C ILE A 12 -2.24 24.01 3.62
N ILE A 13 -1.58 23.07 2.98
CA ILE A 13 -0.58 22.23 3.66
C ILE A 13 0.69 23.06 3.82
N THR A 14 1.14 23.25 5.06
CA THR A 14 2.37 23.97 5.38
C THR A 14 3.55 23.06 5.64
N ALA A 15 3.30 21.83 6.10
CA ALA A 15 4.34 20.86 6.40
C ALA A 15 3.79 19.45 6.38
N VAL A 16 4.63 18.49 6.05
CA VAL A 16 4.38 17.05 6.20
C VAL A 16 5.49 16.47 7.05
N ARG A 17 5.13 15.71 8.09
CA ARG A 17 6.10 15.05 8.98
C ARG A 17 6.12 13.56 8.72
N PHE A 18 7.30 13.02 8.45
CA PHE A 18 7.53 11.60 8.30
C PHE A 18 8.31 11.08 9.50
N PRO A 19 7.77 10.12 10.28
CA PRO A 19 8.60 9.44 11.27
C PRO A 19 9.70 8.66 10.54
N ILE A 20 10.91 8.67 11.08
CA ILE A 20 12.01 7.88 10.52
C ILE A 20 11.73 6.41 10.83
N PRO A 21 11.52 5.54 9.85
CA PRO A 21 11.28 4.14 10.09
C PRO A 21 12.58 3.43 10.49
N LYS A 22 12.48 2.35 11.23
CA LYS A 22 13.60 1.45 11.47
C LYS A 22 14.09 0.80 10.17
N ARG A 23 13.13 0.41 9.34
CA ARG A 23 13.34 -0.10 7.99
C ARG A 23 12.07 0.09 7.16
N ALA A 24 12.22 0.28 5.86
CA ALA A 24 11.09 0.43 4.95
C ALA A 24 11.46 0.07 3.52
N ALA A 25 10.49 -0.36 2.74
CA ALA A 25 10.62 -0.53 1.30
C ALA A 25 9.29 -0.22 0.60
N TYR A 26 9.40 0.29 -0.62
CA TYR A 26 8.27 0.54 -1.51
C TYR A 26 8.42 -0.29 -2.79
N MET A 27 7.37 -1.01 -3.15
CA MET A 27 7.28 -1.75 -4.40
C MET A 27 6.04 -1.34 -5.17
N LYS A 28 6.18 -1.17 -6.48
CA LYS A 28 5.05 -0.89 -7.35
C LYS A 28 5.01 -1.84 -8.54
N PHE A 29 3.80 -2.09 -9.01
CA PHE A 29 3.56 -2.68 -10.34
C PHE A 29 3.28 -1.53 -11.31
N PRO A 30 4.23 -1.16 -12.18
CA PRO A 30 4.10 0.02 -13.00
C PRO A 30 3.22 -0.23 -14.22
N ASN A 31 2.47 0.78 -14.63
CA ASN A 31 1.84 0.79 -15.95
C ASN A 31 2.93 0.76 -17.03
N PRO A 32 2.81 -0.07 -18.08
CA PRO A 32 3.84 -0.18 -19.12
C PRO A 32 4.12 1.12 -19.87
N ALA A 33 3.12 1.96 -20.06
CA ALA A 33 3.26 3.21 -20.85
C ALA A 33 3.72 4.38 -19.98
N SER A 34 2.93 4.75 -18.96
CA SER A 34 3.16 5.94 -18.12
C SER A 34 4.03 5.68 -16.90
N ARG A 35 4.19 4.41 -16.54
CA ARG A 35 4.92 3.92 -15.36
C ARG A 35 4.33 4.35 -14.01
N TYR A 36 3.13 4.93 -13.99
CA TYR A 36 2.44 5.13 -12.71
C TYR A 36 2.16 3.77 -12.02
N ALA A 37 1.99 3.78 -10.72
CA ALA A 37 1.66 2.56 -9.99
C ALA A 37 0.22 2.12 -10.28
N ILE A 38 0.03 0.99 -10.96
CA ILE A 38 -1.27 0.30 -10.99
C ILE A 38 -1.61 -0.12 -9.56
N VAL A 39 -0.63 -0.68 -8.86
CA VAL A 39 -0.65 -0.89 -7.41
C VAL A 39 0.74 -0.58 -6.88
N GLY A 40 0.81 0.18 -5.78
CA GLY A 40 2.03 0.42 -5.04
C GLY A 40 1.84 0.08 -3.57
N VAL A 41 2.84 -0.52 -2.94
CA VAL A 41 2.80 -0.90 -1.52
C VAL A 41 4.07 -0.43 -0.82
N LEU A 42 3.89 0.35 0.23
CA LEU A 42 4.93 0.71 1.19
C LEU A 42 4.80 -0.18 2.42
N VAL A 43 5.86 -0.85 2.80
CA VAL A 43 5.96 -1.53 4.10
C VAL A 43 7.01 -0.81 4.93
N ALA A 44 6.67 -0.44 6.16
CA ALA A 44 7.57 0.26 7.07
C ALA A 44 7.42 -0.26 8.50
N GLU A 45 8.53 -0.56 9.14
CA GLU A 45 8.59 -0.80 10.59
C GLU A 45 8.92 0.52 11.29
N THR A 46 7.97 1.04 12.04
CA THR A 46 8.09 2.31 12.75
C THR A 46 8.12 2.08 14.26
N PRO A 47 8.51 3.08 15.07
CA PRO A 47 8.43 2.96 16.53
C PRO A 47 7.02 2.66 17.07
N SER A 48 5.98 3.01 16.30
CA SER A 48 4.57 2.77 16.67
C SER A 48 3.95 1.54 15.99
N GLY A 49 4.76 0.66 15.42
CA GLY A 49 4.35 -0.61 14.79
C GLY A 49 4.57 -0.65 13.29
N VAL A 50 4.18 -1.76 12.67
CA VAL A 50 4.29 -1.95 11.22
C VAL A 50 3.20 -1.15 10.51
N ARG A 51 3.56 -0.60 9.35
CA ARG A 51 2.63 0.10 8.46
C ARG A 51 2.72 -0.52 7.06
N VAL A 52 1.56 -0.83 6.50
CA VAL A 52 1.42 -1.30 5.12
C VAL A 52 0.43 -0.38 4.40
N ALA A 53 0.97 0.54 3.63
CA ALA A 53 0.19 1.52 2.88
C ALA A 53 0.09 1.13 1.42
N VAL A 54 -1.12 1.17 0.88
CA VAL A 54 -1.45 0.75 -0.49
C VAL A 54 -1.94 1.93 -1.30
N THR A 55 -1.36 2.14 -2.48
CA THR A 55 -1.79 3.12 -3.48
C THR A 55 -2.24 2.45 -4.77
N GLY A 56 -3.09 3.09 -5.54
CA GLY A 56 -3.54 2.64 -6.86
C GLY A 56 -4.64 1.57 -6.85
N ALA A 57 -4.73 0.76 -5.80
CA ALA A 57 -5.74 -0.30 -5.74
C ALA A 57 -7.16 0.23 -5.54
N ALA A 58 -7.35 1.26 -4.73
CA ALA A 58 -8.64 1.87 -4.45
C ALA A 58 -8.64 3.36 -4.83
N SER A 59 -9.78 4.03 -4.64
CA SER A 59 -9.95 5.45 -4.93
C SER A 59 -9.04 6.40 -4.14
N CYS A 60 -8.52 5.94 -3.01
CA CYS A 60 -7.53 6.66 -2.21
C CYS A 60 -6.57 5.66 -1.53
N VAL A 61 -5.47 6.19 -0.99
CA VAL A 61 -4.53 5.39 -0.20
C VAL A 61 -5.23 4.80 1.03
N PHE A 62 -4.88 3.57 1.37
CA PHE A 62 -5.38 2.91 2.58
C PHE A 62 -4.29 2.06 3.24
N ARG A 63 -4.54 1.67 4.48
CA ARG A 63 -3.68 0.77 5.23
C ARG A 63 -4.22 -0.66 5.20
N ALA A 64 -3.39 -1.63 4.86
CA ALA A 64 -3.72 -3.05 4.90
C ALA A 64 -3.51 -3.61 6.32
N GLN A 65 -4.45 -3.32 7.22
CA GLN A 65 -4.32 -3.61 8.66
C GLN A 65 -4.11 -5.09 8.97
N THR A 66 -4.73 -5.99 8.23
CA THR A 66 -4.53 -7.45 8.40
C THR A 66 -3.08 -7.86 8.14
N MET A 67 -2.44 -7.24 7.13
CA MET A 67 -1.03 -7.47 6.85
C MET A 67 -0.13 -6.85 7.93
N GLU A 68 -0.49 -5.67 8.44
CA GLU A 68 0.26 -5.03 9.53
C GLU A 68 0.32 -5.92 10.77
N VAL A 69 -0.83 -6.47 11.21
CA VAL A 69 -0.91 -7.38 12.35
C VAL A 69 -0.09 -8.65 12.12
N ALA A 70 -0.17 -9.24 10.94
CA ALA A 70 0.61 -10.43 10.62
C ALA A 70 2.13 -10.15 10.66
N LEU A 71 2.57 -9.01 10.10
CA LEU A 71 3.98 -8.62 10.08
C LEU A 71 4.50 -8.16 11.45
N GLU A 72 3.65 -7.65 12.33
CA GLU A 72 4.02 -7.37 13.72
C GLU A 72 4.32 -8.66 14.50
N ASN A 73 3.58 -9.73 14.22
CA ASN A 73 3.83 -11.04 14.83
C ASN A 73 5.06 -11.73 14.23
N GLU A 74 5.19 -11.70 12.90
CA GLU A 74 6.30 -12.31 12.18
C GLU A 74 6.62 -11.49 10.93
N PHE A 75 7.75 -10.80 10.91
CA PHE A 75 8.15 -9.92 9.82
C PHE A 75 8.80 -10.71 8.67
N THR A 76 8.00 -11.53 7.98
CA THR A 76 8.40 -12.34 6.83
C THR A 76 7.38 -12.25 5.70
N ALA A 77 7.83 -12.48 4.46
CA ALA A 77 6.92 -12.55 3.31
C ALA A 77 5.91 -13.70 3.43
N ASP A 78 6.27 -14.77 4.11
CA ASP A 78 5.41 -15.94 4.30
C ASP A 78 4.25 -15.64 5.27
N ALA A 79 4.46 -14.76 6.25
CA ALA A 79 3.41 -14.35 7.19
C ALA A 79 2.18 -13.73 6.51
N ILE A 80 2.37 -13.13 5.33
CA ILE A 80 1.31 -12.47 4.56
C ILE A 80 0.96 -13.19 3.26
N ALA A 81 1.60 -14.33 2.97
CA ALA A 81 1.49 -15.02 1.67
C ALA A 81 0.06 -15.42 1.31
N LEU A 82 -0.74 -15.86 2.29
CA LEU A 82 -2.10 -16.35 2.09
C LEU A 82 -3.18 -15.30 2.44
N LEU A 83 -2.78 -14.09 2.83
CA LEU A 83 -3.73 -13.03 3.13
C LEU A 83 -4.32 -12.47 1.83
N THR A 84 -5.65 -12.39 1.80
CA THR A 84 -6.40 -11.76 0.72
C THR A 84 -7.07 -10.49 1.23
N LEU A 85 -7.20 -9.49 0.35
CA LEU A 85 -7.92 -8.26 0.64
C LEU A 85 -9.29 -8.30 -0.03
N ASP A 86 -10.28 -7.73 0.63
CA ASP A 86 -11.57 -7.47 0.00
C ASP A 86 -11.38 -6.42 -1.10
N SER A 87 -11.59 -6.84 -2.35
CA SER A 87 -11.39 -6.01 -3.55
C SER A 87 -12.67 -5.36 -4.06
N THR A 88 -13.81 -5.47 -3.36
CA THR A 88 -15.10 -4.93 -3.82
C THR A 88 -15.09 -3.43 -4.09
N GLU A 89 -14.29 -2.68 -3.33
CA GLU A 89 -14.12 -1.23 -3.48
C GLU A 89 -12.86 -0.85 -4.30
N PHE A 90 -12.21 -1.82 -4.94
CA PHE A 90 -11.00 -1.55 -5.72
C PHE A 90 -11.34 -1.02 -7.11
N ASN A 91 -10.42 -0.22 -7.64
CA ASN A 91 -10.52 0.34 -8.98
C ASN A 91 -10.52 -0.77 -10.04
N GLU A 92 -11.33 -0.58 -11.06
CA GLU A 92 -11.36 -1.44 -12.23
C GLU A 92 -11.32 -0.60 -13.50
N ASP A 93 -10.43 -0.93 -14.41
CA ASP A 93 -10.26 -0.27 -15.69
C ASP A 93 -9.66 -1.21 -16.75
N ILE A 94 -9.30 -0.66 -17.91
CA ILE A 94 -8.69 -1.43 -19.01
C ILE A 94 -7.31 -2.02 -18.65
N HIS A 95 -6.66 -1.55 -17.59
CA HIS A 95 -5.32 -1.98 -17.20
C HIS A 95 -5.34 -3.13 -16.19
N ALA A 96 -6.33 -3.16 -15.28
CA ALA A 96 -6.45 -4.19 -14.26
C ALA A 96 -7.86 -4.24 -13.68
N SER A 97 -8.36 -5.46 -13.46
CA SER A 97 -9.58 -5.68 -12.69
C SER A 97 -9.36 -5.42 -11.20
N ALA A 98 -10.44 -5.20 -10.47
CA ALA A 98 -10.40 -5.05 -9.01
C ALA A 98 -9.77 -6.28 -8.32
N GLU A 99 -10.14 -7.49 -8.76
CA GLU A 99 -9.58 -8.74 -8.26
C GLU A 99 -8.07 -8.84 -8.51
N TYR A 100 -7.62 -8.49 -9.70
CA TYR A 100 -6.20 -8.50 -10.05
C TYR A 100 -5.41 -7.47 -9.22
N ARG A 101 -5.97 -6.29 -8.97
CA ARG A 101 -5.35 -5.30 -8.08
C ARG A 101 -5.21 -5.83 -6.67
N GLY A 102 -6.21 -6.56 -6.15
CA GLY A 102 -6.11 -7.25 -4.87
C GLY A 102 -4.97 -8.27 -4.81
N HIS A 103 -4.82 -9.06 -5.86
CA HIS A 103 -3.68 -9.98 -6.01
C HIS A 103 -2.35 -9.24 -6.04
N LEU A 104 -2.25 -8.16 -6.80
CA LEU A 104 -1.03 -7.34 -6.90
C LEU A 104 -0.64 -6.71 -5.57
N VAL A 105 -1.60 -6.30 -4.74
CA VAL A 105 -1.31 -5.79 -3.39
C VAL A 105 -0.52 -6.82 -2.59
N ASN A 106 -0.97 -8.08 -2.58
CA ASN A 106 -0.26 -9.14 -1.87
C ASN A 106 1.15 -9.38 -2.44
N VAL A 107 1.27 -9.46 -3.76
CA VAL A 107 2.57 -9.67 -4.43
C VAL A 107 3.54 -8.51 -4.12
N MET A 108 3.09 -7.27 -4.21
CA MET A 108 3.95 -6.10 -3.94
C MET A 108 4.32 -6.00 -2.46
N ALA A 109 3.39 -6.30 -1.54
CA ALA A 109 3.68 -6.35 -0.11
C ALA A 109 4.77 -7.38 0.22
N ARG A 110 4.65 -8.57 -0.31
CA ARG A 110 5.66 -9.64 -0.12
C ARG A 110 7.03 -9.25 -0.68
N ARG A 111 7.06 -8.63 -1.86
CA ARG A 111 8.30 -8.12 -2.46
C ARG A 111 8.93 -7.01 -1.61
N ALA A 112 8.12 -6.11 -1.05
CA ALA A 112 8.59 -5.06 -0.17
C ALA A 112 9.22 -5.64 1.10
N VAL A 113 8.55 -6.59 1.75
CA VAL A 113 9.09 -7.29 2.93
C VAL A 113 10.40 -8.00 2.60
N SER A 114 10.46 -8.72 1.46
CA SER A 114 11.68 -9.42 1.03
C SER A 114 12.85 -8.47 0.72
N ALA A 115 12.57 -7.26 0.26
CA ALA A 115 13.60 -6.25 -0.01
C ALA A 115 14.18 -5.62 1.27
N ILE A 116 13.43 -5.65 2.37
CA ILE A 116 13.83 -5.10 3.67
C ILE A 116 14.77 -6.06 4.42
N ILE A 117 14.55 -7.32 4.26
CA ILE A 117 15.27 -8.38 5.00
C ILE A 117 16.68 -8.60 4.45
#